data_c49807a5aaa56ceedfd0aaab6a65db7d
#
_entry.id   c49807a5aaa56ceedfd0aaab6a65db7d
#
_cell.length_a   1.000
_cell.length_b   1.000
_cell.length_c   1.000
_cell.angle_alpha   90.00
_cell.angle_beta   90.00
_cell.angle_gamma   90.00
#
_symmetry.space_group_name_H-M   'P 1'
#
loop_
_entity.id
_entity.type
_entity.pdbx_description
1 polymer ?
#
loop_
_entity_poly.entity_id
_entity_poly.type
_entity_poly.pdbx_seq_one_letter_code
_entity_poly.pdbx_strand_id
1 'polypeptide(L)'
;QVTIFGMNIRQKSRQVRKNIGYLPGEVRLYEKLTGAEFLQYVGHLRNGVNWQYVEELAERLQCNLSRRIRSLSHGNKKKLGLIQAFMHKPELIILDEPTAGLDPLMQQEFYRLIDESKASGCTVLLSSHNMPEVERVCDRVGLIREGRLITVENVDALKTRALRQIEIYFAASVPRESFSGI
;
A
#
# COMPACT_ATOMS: atom_id res chain seq x y z
N GLN A 1 2.30 -21.08 -12.83
CA GLN A 1 3.70 -20.82 -12.47
C GLN A 1 3.91 -19.32 -12.30
N VAL A 2 4.59 -18.90 -11.22
CA VAL A 2 4.89 -17.48 -10.94
C VAL A 2 6.41 -17.30 -10.96
N THR A 3 6.85 -16.25 -11.65
CA THR A 3 8.26 -15.85 -11.75
C THR A 3 8.40 -14.40 -11.30
N ILE A 4 9.34 -14.11 -10.41
CA ILE A 4 9.68 -12.77 -9.94
C ILE A 4 11.19 -12.58 -10.10
N PHE A 5 11.61 -11.44 -10.66
CA PHE A 5 13.02 -11.17 -10.99
C PHE A 5 13.69 -12.28 -11.85
N GLY A 6 12.92 -12.85 -12.79
CA GLY A 6 13.40 -14.01 -13.59
C GLY A 6 13.52 -15.32 -12.83
N MET A 7 13.20 -15.35 -11.54
CA MET A 7 13.34 -16.52 -10.68
C MET A 7 11.98 -17.19 -10.39
N ASN A 8 11.94 -18.52 -10.50
CA ASN A 8 10.77 -19.30 -10.08
C ASN A 8 10.63 -19.23 -8.55
N ILE A 9 9.48 -18.72 -8.06
CA ILE A 9 9.26 -18.48 -6.63
C ILE A 9 9.24 -19.76 -5.78
N ARG A 10 8.91 -20.92 -6.35
CA ARG A 10 8.94 -22.19 -5.62
C ARG A 10 10.36 -22.70 -5.42
N GLN A 11 11.22 -22.54 -6.42
CA GLN A 11 12.60 -23.04 -6.39
C GLN A 11 13.56 -22.08 -5.65
N LYS A 12 13.38 -20.77 -5.82
CA LYS A 12 14.26 -19.73 -5.28
C LYS A 12 13.55 -18.78 -4.29
N SER A 13 12.59 -19.30 -3.52
CA SER A 13 11.72 -18.51 -2.63
C SER A 13 12.49 -17.62 -1.65
N ARG A 14 13.62 -18.08 -1.09
CA ARG A 14 14.43 -17.31 -0.15
C ARG A 14 15.10 -16.11 -0.82
N GLN A 15 15.65 -16.31 -2.04
CA GLN A 15 16.31 -15.25 -2.80
C GLN A 15 15.29 -14.18 -3.23
N VAL A 16 14.15 -14.60 -3.75
CA VAL A 16 13.05 -13.70 -4.16
C VAL A 16 12.57 -12.88 -2.97
N ARG A 17 12.28 -13.51 -1.83
CA ARG A 17 11.75 -12.82 -0.63
C ARG A 17 12.71 -11.81 -0.01
N LYS A 18 14.01 -11.92 -0.24
CA LYS A 18 14.98 -10.91 0.24
C LYS A 18 14.74 -9.53 -0.40
N ASN A 19 14.31 -9.50 -1.65
CA ASN A 19 14.11 -8.29 -2.44
C ASN A 19 12.63 -7.85 -2.49
N ILE A 20 11.77 -8.45 -1.64
CA ILE A 20 10.36 -8.09 -1.54
C ILE A 20 10.06 -7.43 -0.20
N GLY A 21 9.44 -6.25 -0.25
CA GLY A 21 8.70 -5.66 0.86
C GLY A 21 7.27 -6.20 0.87
N TYR A 22 6.77 -6.63 2.03
CA TYR A 22 5.42 -7.18 2.12
C TYR A 22 4.68 -6.64 3.32
N LEU A 23 3.47 -6.14 3.07
CA LEU A 23 2.50 -5.76 4.08
C LEU A 23 1.21 -6.57 3.88
N PRO A 24 0.85 -7.49 4.78
CA PRO A 24 -0.45 -8.17 4.74
C PRO A 24 -1.59 -7.25 5.17
N GLY A 25 -2.80 -7.55 4.75
CA GLY A 25 -4.02 -6.85 5.18
C GLY A 25 -4.17 -6.86 6.70
N GLU A 26 -4.02 -8.02 7.32
CA GLU A 26 -3.95 -8.18 8.78
C GLU A 26 -2.50 -8.33 9.23
N VAL A 27 -1.99 -7.32 9.94
CA VAL A 27 -0.59 -7.27 10.40
C VAL A 27 -0.44 -8.06 11.70
N ARG A 28 0.18 -9.23 11.62
CA ARG A 28 0.52 -10.06 12.80
C ARG A 28 2.00 -9.90 13.13
N LEU A 29 2.29 -9.38 14.31
CA LEU A 29 3.64 -9.05 14.76
C LEU A 29 3.97 -9.80 16.06
N TYR A 30 5.26 -9.84 16.41
CA TYR A 30 5.73 -10.43 17.67
C TYR A 30 5.39 -9.52 18.86
N GLU A 31 4.25 -9.75 19.49
CA GLU A 31 3.65 -8.86 20.50
C GLU A 31 4.52 -8.59 21.73
N LYS A 32 5.45 -9.48 22.06
CA LYS A 32 6.36 -9.36 23.22
C LYS A 32 7.50 -8.37 22.97
N LEU A 33 7.84 -8.11 21.72
CA LEU A 33 8.92 -7.22 21.33
C LEU A 33 8.45 -5.77 21.31
N THR A 34 9.41 -4.83 21.40
CA THR A 34 9.21 -3.44 21.01
C THR A 34 9.26 -3.32 19.49
N GLY A 35 8.80 -2.18 18.94
CA GLY A 35 8.92 -1.89 17.50
C GLY A 35 10.36 -1.97 17.02
N ALA A 36 11.30 -1.39 17.79
CA ALA A 36 12.72 -1.41 17.46
C ALA A 36 13.30 -2.81 17.43
N GLU A 37 13.06 -3.61 18.50
CA GLU A 37 13.54 -5.00 18.59
C GLU A 37 13.02 -5.85 17.41
N PHE A 38 11.75 -5.65 17.06
CA PHE A 38 11.14 -6.35 15.93
C PHE A 38 11.79 -5.98 14.58
N LEU A 39 11.98 -4.68 14.30
CA LEU A 39 12.59 -4.24 13.04
C LEU A 39 14.07 -4.64 12.97
N GLN A 40 14.81 -4.61 14.08
CA GLN A 40 16.18 -5.13 14.16
C GLN A 40 16.22 -6.63 13.85
N TYR A 41 15.34 -7.43 14.48
CA TYR A 41 15.25 -8.85 14.22
C TYR A 41 15.00 -9.16 12.74
N VAL A 42 13.99 -8.51 12.14
CA VAL A 42 13.69 -8.69 10.70
C VAL A 42 14.82 -8.18 9.81
N GLY A 43 15.47 -7.07 10.19
CA GLY A 43 16.65 -6.53 9.50
C GLY A 43 17.82 -7.51 9.47
N HIS A 44 18.14 -8.17 10.56
CA HIS A 44 19.17 -9.20 10.63
C HIS A 44 18.89 -10.40 9.69
N LEU A 45 17.62 -10.80 9.55
CA LEU A 45 17.23 -11.87 8.60
C LEU A 45 17.48 -11.49 7.12
N ARG A 46 17.69 -10.19 6.85
CA ARG A 46 17.97 -9.64 5.51
C ARG A 46 19.44 -9.25 5.28
N ASN A 47 20.33 -9.68 6.16
CA ASN A 47 21.76 -9.30 6.21
C ASN A 47 22.03 -7.83 6.61
N GLY A 48 21.13 -7.25 7.39
CA GLY A 48 21.18 -5.87 7.87
C GLY A 48 20.31 -4.92 7.05
N VAL A 49 20.03 -3.78 7.67
CA VAL A 49 19.32 -2.63 7.07
C VAL A 49 19.99 -1.35 7.54
N ASN A 50 19.85 -0.28 6.78
CA ASN A 50 20.29 1.04 7.23
C ASN A 50 19.34 1.52 8.34
N TRP A 51 19.85 1.54 9.59
CA TRP A 51 19.04 1.89 10.75
C TRP A 51 18.61 3.37 10.74
N GLN A 52 19.45 4.26 10.23
CA GLN A 52 19.08 5.67 10.07
C GLN A 52 17.84 5.82 9.17
N TYR A 53 17.74 5.03 8.10
CA TYR A 53 16.55 5.02 7.24
C TYR A 53 15.32 4.44 7.96
N VAL A 54 15.50 3.45 8.84
CA VAL A 54 14.41 2.94 9.68
C VAL A 54 13.87 4.02 10.63
N GLU A 55 14.76 4.80 11.25
CA GLU A 55 14.39 5.92 12.12
C GLU A 55 13.68 7.03 11.34
N GLU A 56 14.16 7.37 10.15
CA GLU A 56 13.51 8.32 9.24
C GLU A 56 12.08 7.86 8.89
N LEU A 57 11.89 6.60 8.51
CA LEU A 57 10.56 6.06 8.24
C LEU A 57 9.65 6.09 9.47
N ALA A 58 10.21 5.82 10.66
CA ALA A 58 9.48 5.85 11.91
C ALA A 58 9.01 7.27 12.28
N GLU A 59 9.86 8.27 12.06
CA GLU A 59 9.52 9.67 12.25
C GLU A 59 8.42 10.11 11.28
N ARG A 60 8.59 9.86 9.99
CA ARG A 60 7.64 10.19 8.93
C ARG A 60 6.26 9.58 9.19
N LEU A 61 6.21 8.32 9.57
CA LEU A 61 4.96 7.61 9.89
C LEU A 61 4.49 7.84 11.34
N GLN A 62 5.17 8.70 12.11
CA GLN A 62 4.85 8.97 13.52
C GLN A 62 4.70 7.67 14.33
N CYS A 63 5.62 6.74 14.14
CA CYS A 63 5.61 5.43 14.78
C CYS A 63 6.63 5.36 15.92
N ASN A 64 6.15 5.28 17.16
CA ASN A 64 7.03 5.15 18.32
C ASN A 64 7.58 3.73 18.44
N LEU A 65 8.85 3.53 18.09
CA LEU A 65 9.51 2.24 18.08
C LEU A 65 9.86 1.70 19.48
N SER A 66 9.86 2.54 20.53
CA SER A 66 10.20 2.09 21.90
C SER A 66 9.05 1.35 22.59
N ARG A 67 7.83 1.47 22.08
CA ARG A 67 6.64 0.82 22.65
C ARG A 67 6.59 -0.67 22.34
N ARG A 68 6.10 -1.47 23.28
CA ARG A 68 5.80 -2.88 23.02
C ARG A 68 4.66 -3.04 22.03
N ILE A 69 4.80 -3.94 21.06
CA ILE A 69 3.85 -4.17 19.97
C ILE A 69 2.46 -4.51 20.48
N ARG A 70 2.34 -5.25 21.58
CA ARG A 70 1.05 -5.57 22.21
C ARG A 70 0.25 -4.35 22.66
N SER A 71 0.93 -3.22 22.95
CA SER A 71 0.29 -1.97 23.38
C SER A 71 -0.02 -1.01 22.23
N LEU A 72 0.30 -1.38 21.00
CA LEU A 72 0.04 -0.57 19.82
C LEU A 72 -1.42 -0.74 19.36
N SER A 73 -2.04 0.36 18.94
CA SER A 73 -3.30 0.33 18.22
C SER A 73 -3.15 -0.39 16.86
N HIS A 74 -4.27 -0.78 16.24
CA HIS A 74 -4.25 -1.39 14.91
C HIS A 74 -3.51 -0.50 13.89
N GLY A 75 -3.80 0.80 13.85
CA GLY A 75 -3.11 1.75 12.97
C GLY A 75 -1.61 1.84 13.22
N ASN A 76 -1.16 1.83 14.50
CA ASN A 76 0.27 1.82 14.80
C ASN A 76 0.95 0.47 14.45
N LYS A 77 0.26 -0.67 14.57
CA LYS A 77 0.75 -1.96 14.05
C LYS A 77 0.88 -1.90 12.52
N LYS A 78 -0.05 -1.25 11.82
CA LYS A 78 0.00 -1.04 10.38
C LYS A 78 1.21 -0.17 9.99
N LYS A 79 1.44 0.97 10.67
CA LYS A 79 2.62 1.81 10.49
C LYS A 79 3.93 1.04 10.65
N LEU A 80 4.04 0.21 11.68
CA LEU A 80 5.20 -0.65 11.91
C LEU A 80 5.39 -1.68 10.78
N GLY A 81 4.29 -2.25 10.26
CA GLY A 81 4.30 -3.12 9.09
C GLY A 81 4.74 -2.41 7.80
N LEU A 82 4.34 -1.16 7.61
CA LEU A 82 4.84 -0.32 6.50
C LEU A 82 6.35 -0.11 6.62
N ILE A 83 6.86 0.30 7.80
CA ILE A 83 8.31 0.44 8.00
C ILE A 83 9.04 -0.84 7.65
N GLN A 84 8.56 -2.00 8.12
CA GLN A 84 9.12 -3.31 7.77
C GLN A 84 9.15 -3.57 6.26
N ALA A 85 8.10 -3.16 5.53
CA ALA A 85 8.01 -3.39 4.09
C ALA A 85 8.99 -2.50 3.30
N PHE A 86 9.24 -1.26 3.74
CA PHE A 86 10.07 -0.28 3.04
C PHE A 86 11.54 -0.25 3.50
N MET A 87 11.86 -0.63 4.74
CA MET A 87 13.15 -0.38 5.39
C MET A 87 14.40 -0.91 4.67
N HIS A 88 14.25 -1.90 3.82
CA HIS A 88 15.36 -2.52 3.08
C HIS A 88 15.42 -2.10 1.61
N LYS A 89 14.63 -1.08 1.21
CA LYS A 89 14.54 -0.53 -0.15
C LYS A 89 14.40 -1.64 -1.21
N PRO A 90 13.31 -2.42 -1.15
CA PRO A 90 13.14 -3.58 -2.03
C PRO A 90 12.90 -3.18 -3.48
N GLU A 91 13.15 -4.11 -4.40
CA GLU A 91 12.84 -3.95 -5.82
C GLU A 91 11.34 -4.15 -6.13
N LEU A 92 10.62 -4.88 -5.25
CA LEU A 92 9.18 -5.11 -5.34
C LEU A 92 8.55 -4.91 -3.97
N ILE A 93 7.49 -4.12 -3.90
CA ILE A 93 6.65 -3.97 -2.71
C ILE A 93 5.26 -4.53 -3.00
N ILE A 94 4.77 -5.40 -2.13
CA ILE A 94 3.43 -5.99 -2.20
C ILE A 94 2.67 -5.55 -0.96
N LEU A 95 1.55 -4.87 -1.15
CA LEU A 95 0.77 -4.26 -0.08
C LEU A 95 -0.69 -4.68 -0.19
N ASP A 96 -1.23 -5.19 0.91
CA ASP A 96 -2.63 -5.57 1.00
C ASP A 96 -3.37 -4.57 1.89
N GLU A 97 -4.29 -3.79 1.28
CA GLU A 97 -5.06 -2.72 1.93
C GLU A 97 -4.18 -1.79 2.78
N PRO A 98 -3.15 -1.14 2.19
CA PRO A 98 -2.09 -0.47 2.96
C PRO A 98 -2.56 0.72 3.78
N THR A 99 -3.61 1.43 3.36
CA THR A 99 -4.12 2.63 4.03
C THR A 99 -5.23 2.34 5.04
N ALA A 100 -5.73 1.10 5.07
CA ALA A 100 -6.77 0.71 6.01
C ALA A 100 -6.34 0.95 7.48
N GLY A 101 -7.11 1.76 8.20
CA GLY A 101 -6.83 2.13 9.60
C GLY A 101 -5.76 3.19 9.81
N LEU A 102 -5.26 3.83 8.74
CA LEU A 102 -4.43 5.02 8.81
C LEU A 102 -5.30 6.29 8.80
N ASP A 103 -4.90 7.27 9.58
CA ASP A 103 -5.48 8.61 9.49
C ASP A 103 -5.11 9.32 8.17
N PRO A 104 -5.87 10.35 7.75
CA PRO A 104 -5.65 11.01 6.46
C PRO A 104 -4.23 11.59 6.27
N LEU A 105 -3.60 12.07 7.34
CA LEU A 105 -2.23 12.61 7.27
C LEU A 105 -1.23 11.49 6.97
N MET A 106 -1.38 10.35 7.61
CA MET A 106 -0.53 9.18 7.39
C MET A 106 -0.77 8.53 6.03
N GLN A 107 -1.99 8.59 5.49
CA GLN A 107 -2.26 8.18 4.11
C GLN A 107 -1.49 9.05 3.12
N GLN A 108 -1.43 10.36 3.30
CA GLN A 108 -0.63 11.25 2.46
C GLN A 108 0.86 10.93 2.53
N GLU A 109 1.37 10.62 3.72
CA GLU A 109 2.76 10.22 3.88
C GLU A 109 3.06 8.86 3.22
N PHE A 110 2.14 7.91 3.33
CA PHE A 110 2.21 6.65 2.59
C PHE A 110 2.28 6.88 1.07
N TYR A 111 1.46 7.78 0.51
CA TYR A 111 1.50 8.09 -0.93
C TYR A 111 2.86 8.67 -1.35
N ARG A 112 3.47 9.54 -0.53
CA ARG A 112 4.83 10.04 -0.79
C ARG A 112 5.86 8.93 -0.80
N LEU A 113 5.79 7.98 0.16
CA LEU A 113 6.68 6.80 0.18
C LEU A 113 6.53 5.94 -1.07
N ILE A 114 5.32 5.78 -1.60
CA ILE A 114 5.08 5.08 -2.87
C ILE A 114 5.74 5.84 -4.02
N ASP A 115 5.51 7.15 -4.14
CA ASP A 115 6.07 7.97 -5.22
C ASP A 115 7.62 7.93 -5.20
N GLU A 116 8.25 8.05 -4.03
CA GLU A 116 9.70 7.95 -3.85
C GLU A 116 10.24 6.56 -4.22
N SER A 117 9.52 5.50 -3.83
CA SER A 117 9.91 4.13 -4.17
C SER A 117 9.82 3.88 -5.68
N LYS A 118 8.76 4.36 -6.34
CA LYS A 118 8.61 4.29 -7.81
C LYS A 118 9.72 5.07 -8.51
N ALA A 119 10.04 6.28 -8.04
CA ALA A 119 11.13 7.10 -8.57
C ALA A 119 12.51 6.41 -8.45
N SER A 120 12.68 5.56 -7.43
CA SER A 120 13.89 4.75 -7.22
C SER A 120 13.90 3.44 -8.04
N GLY A 121 12.89 3.20 -8.89
CA GLY A 121 12.78 2.01 -9.75
C GLY A 121 12.10 0.82 -9.08
N CYS A 122 11.52 0.98 -7.89
CA CYS A 122 10.76 -0.08 -7.24
C CYS A 122 9.41 -0.32 -7.94
N THR A 123 9.06 -1.58 -8.16
CA THR A 123 7.71 -1.97 -8.59
C THR A 123 6.81 -2.09 -7.37
N VAL A 124 5.61 -1.52 -7.44
CA VAL A 124 4.62 -1.60 -6.36
C VAL A 124 3.38 -2.33 -6.85
N LEU A 125 2.99 -3.37 -6.13
CA LEU A 125 1.71 -4.08 -6.30
C LEU A 125 0.89 -3.88 -5.03
N LEU A 126 -0.28 -3.29 -5.15
CA LEU A 126 -1.19 -3.13 -4.02
C LEU A 126 -2.59 -3.65 -4.34
N SER A 127 -3.28 -4.14 -3.32
CA SER A 127 -4.72 -4.34 -3.34
C SER A 127 -5.40 -3.18 -2.63
N SER A 128 -6.52 -2.71 -3.15
CA SER A 128 -7.37 -1.72 -2.50
C SER A 128 -8.80 -1.81 -3.05
N HIS A 129 -9.77 -1.52 -2.19
CA HIS A 129 -11.16 -1.31 -2.59
C HIS A 129 -11.51 0.20 -2.66
N ASN A 130 -10.53 1.07 -2.41
CA ASN A 130 -10.67 2.53 -2.42
C ASN A 130 -10.20 3.09 -3.78
N MET A 131 -11.14 3.41 -4.68
CA MET A 131 -10.80 3.94 -6.01
C MET A 131 -9.96 5.22 -5.97
N PRO A 132 -10.23 6.23 -5.13
CA PRO A 132 -9.37 7.39 -4.96
C PRO A 132 -7.91 7.05 -4.64
N GLU A 133 -7.63 6.02 -3.84
CA GLU A 133 -6.28 5.54 -3.57
C GLU A 133 -5.64 4.96 -4.84
N VAL A 134 -6.36 4.08 -5.53
CA VAL A 134 -5.90 3.47 -6.79
C VAL A 134 -5.56 4.55 -7.81
N GLU A 135 -6.44 5.53 -8.00
CA GLU A 135 -6.23 6.65 -8.92
C GLU A 135 -5.04 7.53 -8.55
N ARG A 136 -4.70 7.61 -7.26
CA ARG A 136 -3.60 8.45 -6.77
C ARG A 136 -2.23 7.79 -6.96
N VAL A 137 -2.12 6.47 -6.79
CA VAL A 137 -0.81 5.81 -6.70
C VAL A 137 -0.52 4.80 -7.79
N CYS A 138 -1.54 4.30 -8.52
CA CYS A 138 -1.38 3.25 -9.51
C CYS A 138 -1.28 3.80 -10.93
N ASP A 139 -0.46 3.16 -11.76
CA ASP A 139 -0.38 3.42 -13.19
C ASP A 139 -1.36 2.50 -13.96
N ARG A 140 -1.54 1.28 -13.43
CA ARG A 140 -2.41 0.24 -14.00
C ARG A 140 -3.22 -0.42 -12.90
N VAL A 141 -4.41 -0.87 -13.25
CA VAL A 141 -5.33 -1.57 -12.33
C VAL A 141 -5.86 -2.84 -12.96
N GLY A 142 -5.91 -3.91 -12.17
CA GLY A 142 -6.58 -5.16 -12.49
C GLY A 142 -7.88 -5.28 -11.71
N LEU A 143 -9.01 -5.37 -12.39
CA LEU A 143 -10.31 -5.60 -11.77
C LEU A 143 -10.56 -7.09 -11.58
N ILE A 144 -10.79 -7.49 -10.33
CA ILE A 144 -11.09 -8.86 -9.95
C ILE A 144 -12.54 -8.94 -9.46
N ARG A 145 -13.30 -9.88 -10.00
CA ARG A 145 -14.66 -10.20 -9.56
C ARG A 145 -14.84 -11.72 -9.50
N GLU A 146 -15.40 -12.22 -8.41
CA GLU A 146 -15.67 -13.65 -8.20
C GLU A 146 -14.41 -14.54 -8.44
N GLY A 147 -13.23 -14.05 -8.00
CA GLY A 147 -11.96 -14.76 -8.17
C GLY A 147 -11.40 -14.78 -9.60
N ARG A 148 -11.99 -14.01 -10.52
CA ARG A 148 -11.54 -13.91 -11.93
C ARG A 148 -11.05 -12.51 -12.22
N LEU A 149 -9.94 -12.42 -12.94
CA LEU A 149 -9.44 -11.17 -13.49
C LEU A 149 -10.30 -10.78 -14.70
N ILE A 150 -11.04 -9.67 -14.58
CA ILE A 150 -11.96 -9.18 -15.61
C ILE A 150 -11.21 -8.39 -16.68
N THR A 151 -10.38 -7.44 -16.24
CA THR A 151 -9.59 -6.59 -17.12
C THR A 151 -8.34 -6.08 -16.43
N VAL A 152 -7.34 -5.66 -17.22
CA VAL A 152 -6.17 -4.90 -16.77
C VAL A 152 -6.04 -3.67 -17.65
N GLU A 153 -6.20 -2.49 -17.08
CA GLU A 153 -6.21 -1.23 -17.82
C GLU A 153 -5.30 -0.18 -17.16
N ASN A 154 -4.93 0.85 -17.92
CA ASN A 154 -4.31 2.04 -17.35
C ASN A 154 -5.37 2.83 -16.56
N VAL A 155 -4.97 3.42 -15.44
CA VAL A 155 -5.86 4.19 -14.56
C VAL A 155 -6.49 5.36 -15.31
N ASP A 156 -5.74 6.06 -16.17
CA ASP A 156 -6.26 7.17 -16.97
C ASP A 156 -7.35 6.74 -17.97
N ALA A 157 -7.24 5.53 -18.55
CA ALA A 157 -8.27 4.98 -19.42
C ALA A 157 -9.56 4.66 -18.66
N LEU A 158 -9.45 4.22 -17.39
CA LEU A 158 -10.61 4.01 -16.52
C LEU A 158 -11.31 5.33 -16.16
N LYS A 159 -10.54 6.37 -15.84
CA LYS A 159 -11.10 7.70 -15.54
C LYS A 159 -11.95 8.27 -16.69
N THR A 160 -11.56 8.01 -17.93
CA THR A 160 -12.31 8.47 -19.11
C THR A 160 -13.59 7.66 -19.35
N ARG A 161 -13.64 6.40 -18.90
CA ARG A 161 -14.81 5.53 -19.06
C ARG A 161 -15.76 5.54 -17.85
N ALA A 162 -15.31 6.06 -16.70
CA ALA A 162 -16.13 6.17 -15.52
C ALA A 162 -17.34 7.06 -15.79
N LEU A 163 -18.54 6.53 -15.56
CA LEU A 163 -19.77 7.32 -15.55
C LEU A 163 -19.61 8.41 -14.48
N ARG A 164 -19.53 9.66 -14.90
CA ARG A 164 -19.51 10.79 -13.99
C ARG A 164 -20.94 11.02 -13.51
N GLN A 165 -21.18 10.81 -12.23
CA GLN A 165 -22.42 11.25 -11.60
C GLN A 165 -22.31 12.75 -11.35
N ILE A 166 -23.22 13.54 -11.94
CA ILE A 166 -23.32 14.97 -11.71
C ILE A 166 -24.53 15.18 -10.81
N GLU A 167 -24.33 15.71 -9.62
CA GLU A 167 -25.40 16.16 -8.72
C GLU A 167 -25.60 17.66 -8.93
N ILE A 168 -26.81 18.05 -9.35
CA ILE A 168 -27.16 19.43 -9.57
C ILE A 168 -28.23 19.84 -8.53
N TYR A 169 -27.89 20.81 -7.71
CA TYR A 169 -28.81 21.40 -6.74
C TYR A 169 -29.46 22.65 -7.34
N PHE A 170 -30.79 22.62 -7.46
CA PHE A 170 -31.57 23.74 -7.95
C PHE A 170 -32.13 24.54 -6.79
N ALA A 171 -32.10 25.85 -6.90
CA ALA A 171 -32.72 26.76 -5.92
C ALA A 171 -34.25 26.74 -5.95
N ALA A 172 -34.87 26.18 -7.01
CA ALA A 172 -36.31 26.03 -7.19
C ALA A 172 -36.63 24.66 -7.82
N SER A 173 -37.89 24.21 -7.70
CA SER A 173 -38.35 22.97 -8.33
C SER A 173 -38.26 23.05 -9.84
N VAL A 174 -37.55 22.11 -10.48
CA VAL A 174 -37.40 22.00 -11.92
C VAL A 174 -38.16 20.77 -12.42
N PRO A 175 -39.07 20.88 -13.41
CA PRO A 175 -39.78 19.73 -13.97
C PRO A 175 -38.85 18.71 -14.58
N ARG A 176 -39.16 17.41 -14.40
CA ARG A 176 -38.34 16.29 -14.97
C ARG A 176 -38.19 16.36 -16.50
N GLU A 177 -39.19 16.91 -17.17
CA GLU A 177 -39.20 17.08 -18.64
C GLU A 177 -38.09 17.99 -19.15
N SER A 178 -37.54 18.87 -18.31
CA SER A 178 -36.42 19.75 -18.63
C SER A 178 -35.09 19.01 -18.84
N PHE A 179 -35.03 17.70 -18.54
CA PHE A 179 -33.87 16.85 -18.64
C PHE A 179 -33.98 15.78 -19.74
N SER A 180 -35.03 15.84 -20.56
CA SER A 180 -35.21 14.94 -21.70
C SER A 180 -34.21 15.31 -22.80
N GLY A 181 -33.14 14.53 -22.96
CA GLY A 181 -32.13 14.70 -24.01
C GLY A 181 -30.69 14.84 -23.51
N ILE A 182 -30.43 14.58 -22.24
CA ILE A 182 -29.07 14.46 -21.69
C ILE A 182 -28.70 12.98 -21.51
#